data_7670778a4b6371c1b59da030d4135aa5
#
_entry.id   7670778a4b6371c1b59da030d4135aa5
#
_cell.length_a   1.000
_cell.length_b   1.000
_cell.length_c   1.000
_cell.angle_alpha   90.00
_cell.angle_beta   90.00
_cell.angle_gamma   90.00
#
_symmetry.space_group_name_H-M   'P 1'
#
loop_
_entity.id
_entity.type
_entity.pdbx_description
1 polymer ?
#
loop_
_entity_poly.entity_id
_entity_poly.type
_entity_poly.pdbx_seq_one_letter_code
_entity_poly.pdbx_strand_id
1 'polypeptide(L)'
;MKSNEGGLWTITLFATNEIPSVVVTYVALIMFLQMGMGVAMSTLFAALLLLPWVGQPLMRRFLPGAEGGRMWLHMAEAMITAMLLTFALTMDNGKWWSVGMLMGISVLSAWHDLQARRYYKRRTMHAREEYHGLFRTLSSQMATVLTYGLMIMAVGVLQIYFRQRAVTYSWSLGCYILAGVYLLLAMANVLLLRSPGNMPIPVAQRWPWQRKGWAIQALLLGAMLLPQGLMFYSRTIFLLARPQHGGLGCTLQEVGFAQGTIGVIAFLLGVALGRAMQHRYGEKRMHSPLVICLGLSPMVYLLMTHCMPAGLWTLSVYTFMAQLFFGLGLNACRKYIECISGERYQNAVNPLYIPIISLCLVLPMALSGFMLEGMAYGSFFLIDALCAPVAWLGLLLFYKVTR
;
A
#
# COMPACT_ATOMS: atom_id res chain seq x y z
N MET A 1 -27.08 19.19 19.64
CA MET A 1 -26.27 18.19 20.36
C MET A 1 -26.06 16.93 19.54
N LYS A 2 -25.23 16.89 18.47
CA LYS A 2 -24.86 15.69 17.70
C LYS A 2 -23.46 15.79 17.04
N SER A 3 -22.55 16.58 17.59
CA SER A 3 -21.23 16.83 16.98
C SER A 3 -20.06 16.09 17.64
N ASN A 4 -20.32 15.18 18.56
CA ASN A 4 -19.29 14.46 19.32
C ASN A 4 -19.32 12.95 19.13
N GLU A 5 -19.84 12.44 18.03
CA GLU A 5 -19.50 11.05 17.66
C GLU A 5 -18.07 11.08 17.15
N GLY A 6 -17.15 10.91 18.08
CA GLY A 6 -15.71 11.03 17.88
C GLY A 6 -15.22 10.17 16.73
N GLY A 7 -14.15 10.59 16.08
CA GLY A 7 -13.49 9.89 14.97
C GLY A 7 -13.04 8.45 15.29
N LEU A 8 -13.37 7.91 16.47
CA LEU A 8 -12.96 6.58 16.93
C LEU A 8 -13.43 5.45 16.00
N TRP A 9 -14.69 5.50 15.54
CA TRP A 9 -15.22 4.52 14.57
C TRP A 9 -14.49 4.58 13.23
N THR A 10 -14.01 5.74 12.83
CA THR A 10 -13.21 5.90 11.60
C THR A 10 -11.83 5.26 11.80
N ILE A 11 -11.25 5.43 12.98
CA ILE A 11 -9.94 4.85 13.32
C ILE A 11 -10.01 3.33 13.26
N THR A 12 -10.97 2.72 13.96
CA THR A 12 -11.09 1.26 14.02
C THR A 12 -11.45 0.67 12.65
N LEU A 13 -12.34 1.29 11.89
CA LEU A 13 -12.75 0.85 10.56
C LEU A 13 -11.57 0.84 9.57
N PHE A 14 -10.77 1.90 9.54
CA PHE A 14 -9.64 1.96 8.61
C PHE A 14 -8.41 1.20 9.11
N ALA A 15 -8.27 0.97 10.41
CA ALA A 15 -7.26 0.05 10.93
C ALA A 15 -7.56 -1.40 10.51
N THR A 16 -8.79 -1.87 10.66
CA THR A 16 -9.17 -3.21 10.17
C THR A 16 -9.10 -3.33 8.65
N ASN A 17 -9.32 -2.25 7.92
CA ASN A 17 -9.18 -2.24 6.47
C ASN A 17 -7.71 -2.37 6.03
N GLU A 18 -6.80 -1.68 6.70
CA GLU A 18 -5.41 -1.58 6.28
C GLU A 18 -4.55 -2.78 6.70
N ILE A 19 -4.77 -3.36 7.88
CA ILE A 19 -3.95 -4.47 8.40
C ILE A 19 -3.80 -5.61 7.37
N PRO A 20 -4.87 -6.24 6.85
CA PRO A 20 -4.73 -7.35 5.90
C PRO A 20 -4.17 -6.88 4.55
N SER A 21 -4.46 -5.64 4.14
CA SER A 21 -3.88 -5.02 2.95
C SER A 21 -2.37 -4.90 3.05
N VAL A 22 -1.84 -4.46 4.20
CA VAL A 22 -0.39 -4.34 4.46
C VAL A 22 0.28 -5.71 4.51
N VAL A 23 -0.40 -6.73 5.08
CA VAL A 23 0.12 -8.11 5.09
C VAL A 23 0.39 -8.58 3.66
N VAL A 24 -0.58 -8.46 2.78
CA VAL A 24 -0.45 -8.96 1.41
C VAL A 24 0.45 -8.09 0.53
N THR A 25 0.55 -6.79 0.83
CA THR A 25 1.32 -5.85 0.01
C THR A 25 2.79 -5.78 0.39
N TYR A 26 3.12 -5.79 1.68
CA TYR A 26 4.49 -5.59 2.17
C TYR A 26 5.07 -6.83 2.84
N VAL A 27 4.28 -7.49 3.70
CA VAL A 27 4.79 -8.60 4.52
C VAL A 27 4.96 -9.86 3.69
N ALA A 28 4.06 -10.13 2.75
CA ALA A 28 4.07 -11.31 1.90
C ALA A 28 5.39 -11.50 1.14
N LEU A 29 5.97 -10.42 0.59
CA LEU A 29 7.26 -10.48 -0.10
C LEU A 29 8.36 -11.02 0.83
N ILE A 30 8.46 -10.46 2.04
CA ILE A 30 9.49 -10.85 3.01
C ILE A 30 9.31 -12.32 3.41
N MET A 31 8.06 -12.74 3.64
CA MET A 31 7.75 -14.13 3.96
C MET A 31 8.18 -15.07 2.83
N PHE A 32 7.84 -14.77 1.57
CA PHE A 32 8.20 -15.60 0.42
C PHE A 32 9.71 -15.74 0.28
N LEU A 33 10.46 -14.65 0.43
CA LEU A 33 11.92 -14.67 0.41
C LEU A 33 12.48 -15.56 1.53
N GLN A 34 11.96 -15.46 2.74
CA GLN A 34 12.42 -16.26 3.88
C GLN A 34 11.98 -17.74 3.82
N MET A 35 10.88 -18.04 3.12
CA MET A 35 10.47 -19.41 2.80
C MET A 35 11.27 -20.03 1.65
N GLY A 36 12.31 -19.35 1.17
CA GLY A 36 13.21 -19.85 0.13
C GLY A 36 12.60 -19.83 -1.27
N MET A 37 11.73 -18.86 -1.57
CA MET A 37 11.35 -18.57 -2.95
C MET A 37 12.42 -17.67 -3.60
N GLY A 38 12.71 -17.87 -4.87
CA GLY A 38 13.59 -16.97 -5.64
C GLY A 38 13.03 -15.55 -5.70
N VAL A 39 13.89 -14.58 -5.96
CA VAL A 39 13.54 -13.15 -5.97
C VAL A 39 12.44 -12.86 -6.98
N ALA A 40 12.59 -13.34 -8.22
CA ALA A 40 11.60 -13.15 -9.29
C ALA A 40 10.22 -13.74 -8.93
N MET A 41 10.20 -14.95 -8.38
CA MET A 41 8.95 -15.61 -8.00
C MET A 41 8.30 -14.92 -6.78
N SER A 42 9.09 -14.47 -5.82
CA SER A 42 8.59 -13.74 -4.64
C SER A 42 7.92 -12.42 -5.03
N THR A 43 8.54 -11.64 -5.92
CA THR A 43 7.96 -10.38 -6.41
C THR A 43 6.73 -10.62 -7.29
N LEU A 44 6.78 -11.66 -8.15
CA LEU A 44 5.64 -12.00 -9.00
C LEU A 44 4.41 -12.35 -8.16
N PHE A 45 4.53 -13.30 -7.21
CA PHE A 45 3.39 -13.70 -6.39
C PHE A 45 2.95 -12.57 -5.46
N ALA A 46 3.86 -11.81 -4.87
CA ALA A 46 3.50 -10.65 -4.05
C ALA A 46 2.73 -9.58 -4.88
N ALA A 47 3.13 -9.34 -6.13
CA ALA A 47 2.42 -8.43 -7.03
C ALA A 47 1.04 -9.00 -7.44
N LEU A 48 0.93 -10.30 -7.70
CA LEU A 48 -0.34 -10.95 -8.03
C LEU A 48 -1.36 -10.85 -6.88
N LEU A 49 -0.91 -10.79 -5.62
CA LEU A 49 -1.78 -10.54 -4.48
C LEU A 49 -2.52 -9.19 -4.55
N LEU A 50 -2.09 -8.25 -5.39
CA LEU A 50 -2.79 -6.98 -5.61
C LEU A 50 -3.90 -7.05 -6.68
N LEU A 51 -4.00 -8.14 -7.45
CA LEU A 51 -5.03 -8.29 -8.47
C LEU A 51 -6.47 -8.15 -7.97
N PRO A 52 -6.84 -8.62 -6.76
CA PRO A 52 -8.18 -8.42 -6.23
C PRO A 52 -8.57 -6.93 -6.13
N TRP A 53 -7.64 -6.03 -5.83
CA TRP A 53 -7.92 -4.57 -5.84
C TRP A 53 -8.12 -4.03 -7.26
N VAL A 54 -7.42 -4.56 -8.26
CA VAL A 54 -7.69 -4.25 -9.67
C VAL A 54 -9.10 -4.74 -10.05
N GLY A 55 -9.50 -5.91 -9.53
CA GLY A 55 -10.80 -6.54 -9.75
C GLY A 55 -11.98 -5.95 -8.93
N GLN A 56 -11.76 -4.97 -8.06
CA GLN A 56 -12.84 -4.37 -7.24
C GLN A 56 -14.07 -3.90 -8.05
N PRO A 57 -13.93 -3.33 -9.26
CA PRO A 57 -15.10 -2.98 -10.08
C PRO A 57 -15.97 -4.19 -10.45
N LEU A 58 -15.37 -5.37 -10.68
CA LEU A 58 -16.09 -6.62 -10.92
C LEU A 58 -16.70 -7.17 -9.63
N MET A 59 -15.96 -7.16 -8.53
CA MET A 59 -16.47 -7.56 -7.21
C MET A 59 -17.74 -6.76 -6.84
N ARG A 60 -17.77 -5.50 -7.18
CA ARG A 60 -18.93 -4.63 -6.99
C ARG A 60 -20.21 -5.16 -7.66
N ARG A 61 -20.08 -5.86 -8.78
CA ARG A 61 -21.22 -6.36 -9.56
C ARG A 61 -21.71 -7.71 -9.07
N PHE A 62 -20.78 -8.56 -8.60
CA PHE A 62 -21.09 -9.97 -8.32
C PHE A 62 -21.20 -10.29 -6.83
N LEU A 63 -20.54 -9.51 -5.95
CA LEU A 63 -20.56 -9.81 -4.52
C LEU A 63 -21.71 -9.08 -3.82
N PRO A 64 -22.38 -9.77 -2.88
CA PRO A 64 -23.43 -9.18 -2.04
C PRO A 64 -22.83 -8.07 -1.15
N GLY A 65 -23.71 -7.20 -0.64
CA GLY A 65 -23.28 -6.09 0.22
C GLY A 65 -22.70 -4.89 -0.52
N ALA A 66 -22.78 -4.89 -1.87
CA ALA A 66 -22.33 -3.77 -2.71
C ALA A 66 -22.85 -2.40 -2.25
N GLU A 67 -23.81 -2.37 -1.34
CA GLU A 67 -24.40 -1.15 -0.78
C GLU A 67 -23.72 -0.64 0.50
N GLY A 68 -22.68 -1.31 1.03
CA GLY A 68 -21.94 -0.89 2.24
C GLY A 68 -22.75 -1.10 3.53
N GLY A 69 -23.44 -2.24 3.63
CA GLY A 69 -24.20 -2.61 4.82
C GLY A 69 -23.26 -3.06 5.98
N ARG A 70 -23.61 -2.69 7.22
CA ARG A 70 -22.87 -3.05 8.42
C ARG A 70 -22.63 -4.57 8.55
N MET A 71 -23.65 -5.38 8.24
CA MET A 71 -23.59 -6.85 8.34
C MET A 71 -22.48 -7.44 7.46
N TRP A 72 -22.40 -7.02 6.20
CA TRP A 72 -21.40 -7.52 5.26
C TRP A 72 -19.97 -7.12 5.64
N LEU A 73 -19.83 -5.96 6.26
CA LEU A 73 -18.54 -5.49 6.77
C LEU A 73 -18.06 -6.38 7.91
N HIS A 74 -18.91 -6.66 8.92
CA HIS A 74 -18.54 -7.54 10.02
C HIS A 74 -18.33 -8.99 9.57
N MET A 75 -19.08 -9.45 8.55
CA MET A 75 -18.87 -10.77 7.97
C MET A 75 -17.49 -10.86 7.31
N ALA A 76 -17.08 -9.84 6.56
CA ALA A 76 -15.74 -9.79 5.96
C ALA A 76 -14.65 -9.78 7.05
N GLU A 77 -14.82 -8.98 8.12
CA GLU A 77 -13.89 -8.96 9.27
C GLU A 77 -13.76 -10.33 9.96
N ALA A 78 -14.87 -11.02 10.18
CA ALA A 78 -14.86 -12.37 10.75
C ALA A 78 -14.15 -13.38 9.84
N MET A 79 -14.39 -13.31 8.52
CA MET A 79 -13.73 -14.19 7.55
C MET A 79 -12.22 -13.90 7.46
N ILE A 80 -11.80 -12.64 7.49
CA ILE A 80 -10.37 -12.28 7.51
C ILE A 80 -9.71 -12.77 8.79
N THR A 81 -10.35 -12.61 9.95
CA THR A 81 -9.85 -13.17 11.23
C THR A 81 -9.65 -14.68 11.15
N ALA A 82 -10.65 -15.39 10.66
CA ALA A 82 -10.58 -16.85 10.50
C ALA A 82 -9.44 -17.25 9.53
N MET A 83 -9.29 -16.54 8.41
CA MET A 83 -8.22 -16.79 7.46
C MET A 83 -6.83 -16.50 8.03
N LEU A 84 -6.64 -15.42 8.79
CA LEU A 84 -5.37 -15.11 9.45
C LEU A 84 -5.01 -16.19 10.50
N LEU A 85 -5.97 -16.66 11.29
CA LEU A 85 -5.76 -17.74 12.24
C LEU A 85 -5.44 -19.07 11.55
N THR A 86 -6.19 -19.43 10.52
CA THR A 86 -5.93 -20.64 9.72
C THR A 86 -4.56 -20.56 9.05
N PHE A 87 -4.19 -19.38 8.51
CA PHE A 87 -2.87 -19.19 7.93
C PHE A 87 -1.76 -19.37 8.95
N ALA A 88 -1.91 -18.81 10.15
CA ALA A 88 -0.94 -18.98 11.24
C ALA A 88 -0.81 -20.46 11.65
N LEU A 89 -1.92 -21.21 11.71
CA LEU A 89 -1.95 -22.65 12.04
C LEU A 89 -1.29 -23.53 10.96
N THR A 90 -1.42 -23.16 9.69
CA THR A 90 -1.06 -24.01 8.55
C THR A 90 0.17 -23.54 7.79
N MET A 91 0.97 -22.66 8.36
CA MET A 91 2.13 -22.05 7.69
C MET A 91 3.22 -23.09 7.34
N ASP A 92 3.31 -24.17 8.10
CA ASP A 92 4.27 -25.26 7.84
C ASP A 92 3.90 -26.14 6.63
N ASN A 93 2.71 -26.00 6.04
CA ASN A 93 2.29 -26.73 4.85
C ASN A 93 3.06 -26.29 3.57
N GLY A 94 3.96 -25.31 3.69
CA GLY A 94 4.88 -24.91 2.66
C GLY A 94 4.50 -23.64 1.91
N LYS A 95 5.43 -23.21 1.07
CA LYS A 95 5.36 -21.88 0.39
C LYS A 95 4.16 -21.73 -0.56
N TRP A 96 3.79 -22.79 -1.28
CA TRP A 96 2.65 -22.73 -2.21
C TRP A 96 1.30 -22.64 -1.51
N TRP A 97 1.18 -23.32 -0.35
CA TRP A 97 0.02 -23.18 0.51
C TRP A 97 -0.10 -21.75 1.04
N SER A 98 1.01 -21.17 1.45
CA SER A 98 1.08 -19.77 1.92
C SER A 98 0.65 -18.77 0.84
N VAL A 99 1.05 -18.98 -0.43
CA VAL A 99 0.56 -18.16 -1.56
C VAL A 99 -0.96 -18.25 -1.69
N GLY A 100 -1.53 -19.45 -1.65
CA GLY A 100 -2.98 -19.66 -1.73
C GLY A 100 -3.75 -18.99 -0.60
N MET A 101 -3.27 -19.14 0.65
CA MET A 101 -3.88 -18.51 1.83
C MET A 101 -3.82 -16.99 1.79
N LEU A 102 -2.65 -16.42 1.40
CA LEU A 102 -2.49 -14.98 1.24
C LEU A 102 -3.35 -14.43 0.08
N MET A 103 -3.56 -15.20 -0.99
CA MET A 103 -4.50 -14.83 -2.05
C MET A 103 -5.94 -14.78 -1.52
N GLY A 104 -6.35 -15.74 -0.69
CA GLY A 104 -7.66 -15.70 -0.02
C GLY A 104 -7.83 -14.48 0.89
N ILE A 105 -6.81 -14.17 1.71
CA ILE A 105 -6.78 -12.94 2.54
C ILE A 105 -6.87 -11.70 1.65
N SER A 106 -6.17 -11.68 0.52
CA SER A 106 -6.18 -10.58 -0.45
C SER A 106 -7.59 -10.33 -1.02
N VAL A 107 -8.28 -11.38 -1.46
CA VAL A 107 -9.66 -11.26 -1.98
C VAL A 107 -10.61 -10.72 -0.92
N LEU A 108 -10.54 -11.25 0.30
CA LEU A 108 -11.37 -10.79 1.41
C LEU A 108 -11.05 -9.34 1.81
N SER A 109 -9.76 -8.98 1.82
CA SER A 109 -9.31 -7.62 2.11
C SER A 109 -9.79 -6.62 1.05
N ALA A 110 -9.69 -6.95 -0.23
CA ALA A 110 -10.21 -6.11 -1.31
C ALA A 110 -11.73 -5.94 -1.24
N TRP A 111 -12.46 -6.98 -0.86
CA TRP A 111 -13.90 -6.91 -0.63
C TRP A 111 -14.24 -6.06 0.61
N HIS A 112 -13.53 -6.25 1.73
CA HIS A 112 -13.68 -5.43 2.94
C HIS A 112 -13.41 -3.94 2.64
N ASP A 113 -12.34 -3.62 1.91
CA ASP A 113 -12.00 -2.26 1.51
C ASP A 113 -13.14 -1.57 0.72
N LEU A 114 -13.75 -2.31 -0.21
CA LEU A 114 -14.91 -1.83 -0.95
C LEU A 114 -16.10 -1.50 -0.03
N GLN A 115 -16.37 -2.34 0.98
CA GLN A 115 -17.45 -2.15 1.95
C GLN A 115 -17.14 -0.98 2.90
N ALA A 116 -15.93 -0.92 3.44
CA ALA A 116 -15.49 0.10 4.38
C ALA A 116 -15.59 1.51 3.77
N ARG A 117 -15.15 1.69 2.53
CA ARG A 117 -15.25 2.97 1.81
C ARG A 117 -16.67 3.41 1.57
N ARG A 118 -17.56 2.48 1.25
CA ARG A 118 -18.98 2.79 1.03
C ARG A 118 -19.69 3.11 2.32
N TYR A 119 -19.43 2.34 3.37
CA TYR A 119 -19.93 2.63 4.70
C TYR A 119 -19.49 4.03 5.16
N TYR A 120 -18.21 4.34 5.00
CA TYR A 120 -17.65 5.64 5.30
C TYR A 120 -18.34 6.77 4.52
N LYS A 121 -18.49 6.61 3.20
CA LYS A 121 -19.16 7.61 2.35
C LYS A 121 -20.59 7.89 2.80
N ARG A 122 -21.37 6.83 3.10
CA ARG A 122 -22.75 7.00 3.58
C ARG A 122 -22.82 7.77 4.88
N ARG A 123 -21.90 7.50 5.79
CA ARG A 123 -21.91 8.09 7.13
C ARG A 123 -21.39 9.52 7.16
N THR A 124 -20.49 9.89 6.26
CA THR A 124 -19.87 11.23 6.22
C THR A 124 -20.53 12.19 5.24
N MET A 125 -21.57 11.81 4.51
CA MET A 125 -22.23 12.66 3.52
C MET A 125 -22.70 14.03 4.04
N HIS A 126 -22.96 14.14 5.35
CA HIS A 126 -23.42 15.37 6.02
C HIS A 126 -22.46 15.87 7.10
N ALA A 127 -21.27 15.28 7.23
CA ALA A 127 -20.28 15.64 8.24
C ALA A 127 -19.17 16.51 7.63
N ARG A 128 -18.41 17.24 8.47
CA ARG A 128 -17.19 17.94 8.04
C ARG A 128 -16.15 16.92 7.55
N GLU A 129 -16.06 16.77 6.26
CA GLU A 129 -15.22 15.76 5.57
C GLU A 129 -13.73 15.88 5.92
N GLU A 130 -13.21 17.10 6.13
CA GLU A 130 -11.79 17.32 6.44
C GLU A 130 -11.34 16.63 7.74
N TYR A 131 -12.19 16.68 8.76
CA TYR A 131 -11.88 16.08 10.06
C TYR A 131 -11.80 14.54 9.97
N HIS A 132 -12.80 13.92 9.36
CA HIS A 132 -12.83 12.46 9.17
C HIS A 132 -11.76 11.97 8.21
N GLY A 133 -11.37 12.77 7.21
CA GLY A 133 -10.29 12.46 6.28
C GLY A 133 -8.92 12.36 6.95
N LEU A 134 -8.64 13.22 7.93
CA LEU A 134 -7.41 13.17 8.73
C LEU A 134 -7.35 11.88 9.57
N PHE A 135 -8.42 11.56 10.31
CA PHE A 135 -8.48 10.34 11.12
C PHE A 135 -8.31 9.08 10.28
N ARG A 136 -8.92 9.04 9.10
CA ARG A 136 -8.74 7.96 8.15
C ARG A 136 -7.28 7.79 7.74
N THR A 137 -6.62 8.87 7.33
CA THR A 137 -5.21 8.81 6.90
C THR A 137 -4.30 8.38 8.04
N LEU A 138 -4.48 8.95 9.23
CA LEU A 138 -3.71 8.58 10.41
C LEU A 138 -3.91 7.11 10.78
N SER A 139 -5.15 6.64 10.80
CA SER A 139 -5.46 5.24 11.10
C SER A 139 -4.82 4.27 10.13
N SER A 140 -4.91 4.54 8.82
CA SER A 140 -4.28 3.73 7.79
C SER A 140 -2.76 3.65 7.98
N GLN A 141 -2.11 4.77 8.27
CA GLN A 141 -0.67 4.80 8.50
C GLN A 141 -0.25 4.16 9.84
N MET A 142 -1.04 4.31 10.89
CA MET A 142 -0.80 3.60 12.15
C MET A 142 -0.93 2.09 11.98
N ALA A 143 -1.90 1.61 11.21
CA ALA A 143 -2.03 0.20 10.87
C ALA A 143 -0.81 -0.31 10.05
N THR A 144 -0.26 0.53 9.16
CA THR A 144 0.97 0.21 8.43
C THR A 144 2.16 0.11 9.38
N VAL A 145 2.33 1.05 10.32
CA VAL A 145 3.38 0.96 11.35
C VAL A 145 3.22 -0.30 12.19
N LEU A 146 2.00 -0.63 12.60
CA LEU A 146 1.72 -1.82 13.39
C LEU A 146 2.11 -3.10 12.64
N THR A 147 1.69 -3.21 11.37
CA THR A 147 1.82 -4.46 10.59
C THR A 147 3.18 -4.56 9.90
N TYR A 148 3.65 -3.51 9.23
CA TYR A 148 4.92 -3.53 8.51
C TYR A 148 6.11 -3.12 9.40
N GLY A 149 5.90 -2.26 10.39
CA GLY A 149 6.92 -1.89 11.36
C GLY A 149 7.01 -2.90 12.49
N LEU A 150 6.09 -2.82 13.45
CA LEU A 150 6.18 -3.55 14.72
C LEU A 150 6.08 -5.07 14.56
N MET A 151 5.19 -5.59 13.71
CA MET A 151 5.09 -7.03 13.49
C MET A 151 6.36 -7.59 12.87
N ILE A 152 6.93 -6.94 11.85
CA ILE A 152 8.18 -7.40 11.22
C ILE A 152 9.33 -7.39 12.23
N MET A 153 9.44 -6.34 13.05
CA MET A 153 10.42 -6.28 14.14
C MET A 153 10.20 -7.41 15.14
N ALA A 154 8.96 -7.67 15.54
CA ALA A 154 8.63 -8.76 16.47
C ALA A 154 8.99 -10.13 15.89
N VAL A 155 8.65 -10.40 14.62
CA VAL A 155 9.05 -11.64 13.94
C VAL A 155 10.57 -11.78 13.90
N GLY A 156 11.31 -10.69 13.63
CA GLY A 156 12.77 -10.71 13.67
C GLY A 156 13.32 -11.05 15.06
N VAL A 157 12.75 -10.50 16.13
CA VAL A 157 13.11 -10.86 17.52
C VAL A 157 12.80 -12.32 17.81
N LEU A 158 11.60 -12.79 17.40
CA LEU A 158 11.20 -14.19 17.56
C LEU A 158 12.14 -15.16 16.82
N GLN A 159 12.65 -14.79 15.64
CA GLN A 159 13.63 -15.60 14.92
C GLN A 159 14.97 -15.73 15.67
N ILE A 160 15.41 -14.69 16.37
CA ILE A 160 16.60 -14.76 17.21
C ILE A 160 16.36 -15.65 18.43
N TYR A 161 15.20 -15.49 19.08
CA TYR A 161 14.84 -16.24 20.26
C TYR A 161 14.63 -17.73 19.95
N PHE A 162 13.91 -18.03 18.88
CA PHE A 162 13.61 -19.40 18.43
C PHE A 162 14.53 -19.85 17.28
N ARG A 163 15.80 -19.48 17.31
CA ARG A 163 16.78 -19.78 16.23
C ARG A 163 16.94 -21.27 15.89
N GLN A 164 16.53 -22.16 16.81
CA GLN A 164 16.57 -23.62 16.60
C GLN A 164 15.27 -24.15 15.92
N ARG A 165 14.24 -23.34 15.77
CA ARG A 165 12.99 -23.68 15.10
C ARG A 165 12.99 -23.22 13.65
N ALA A 166 12.09 -23.77 12.84
CA ALA A 166 11.91 -23.32 11.48
C ALA A 166 11.51 -21.84 11.46
N VAL A 167 11.90 -21.12 10.40
CA VAL A 167 11.52 -19.70 10.21
C VAL A 167 10.01 -19.49 10.19
N THR A 168 9.27 -20.47 9.66
CA THR A 168 7.80 -20.51 9.65
C THR A 168 7.19 -20.40 11.05
N TYR A 169 7.82 -20.98 12.07
CA TYR A 169 7.36 -20.89 13.46
C TYR A 169 7.30 -19.44 13.98
N SER A 170 8.33 -18.65 13.72
CA SER A 170 8.34 -17.23 14.11
C SER A 170 7.30 -16.41 13.36
N TRP A 171 7.09 -16.69 12.09
CA TRP A 171 6.04 -16.08 11.29
C TRP A 171 4.64 -16.49 11.77
N SER A 172 4.44 -17.75 12.12
CA SER A 172 3.18 -18.24 12.69
C SER A 172 2.82 -17.49 13.97
N LEU A 173 3.79 -17.32 14.89
CA LEU A 173 3.58 -16.53 16.11
C LEU A 173 3.26 -15.07 15.81
N GLY A 174 3.95 -14.44 14.87
CA GLY A 174 3.67 -13.08 14.43
C GLY A 174 2.26 -12.94 13.85
N CYS A 175 1.82 -13.92 13.04
CA CYS A 175 0.45 -13.95 12.50
C CYS A 175 -0.61 -14.18 13.59
N TYR A 176 -0.36 -14.98 14.62
CA TYR A 176 -1.27 -15.12 15.76
C TYR A 176 -1.44 -13.81 16.53
N ILE A 177 -0.33 -13.12 16.79
CA ILE A 177 -0.39 -11.80 17.46
C ILE A 177 -1.21 -10.83 16.62
N LEU A 178 -0.94 -10.78 15.30
CA LEU A 178 -1.66 -9.89 14.39
C LEU A 178 -3.15 -10.26 14.29
N ALA A 179 -3.49 -11.54 14.22
CA ALA A 179 -4.87 -12.01 14.21
C ALA A 179 -5.61 -11.64 15.50
N GLY A 180 -4.94 -11.71 16.66
CA GLY A 180 -5.49 -11.25 17.95
C GLY A 180 -5.77 -9.75 17.95
N VAL A 181 -4.83 -8.93 17.48
CA VAL A 181 -5.03 -7.48 17.37
C VAL A 181 -6.15 -7.16 16.37
N TYR A 182 -6.19 -7.85 15.25
CA TYR A 182 -7.25 -7.67 14.24
C TYR A 182 -8.62 -8.03 14.81
N LEU A 183 -8.73 -9.14 15.54
CA LEU A 183 -9.96 -9.55 16.20
C LEU A 183 -10.46 -8.49 17.20
N LEU A 184 -9.56 -7.94 18.03
CA LEU A 184 -9.92 -6.87 18.99
C LEU A 184 -10.47 -5.64 18.27
N LEU A 185 -9.86 -5.23 17.15
CA LEU A 185 -10.34 -4.12 16.34
C LEU A 185 -11.68 -4.44 15.67
N ALA A 186 -11.87 -5.65 15.16
CA ALA A 186 -13.13 -6.09 14.59
C ALA A 186 -14.26 -6.10 15.65
N MET A 187 -13.98 -6.55 16.87
CA MET A 187 -14.93 -6.46 17.99
C MET A 187 -15.26 -5.01 18.34
N ALA A 188 -14.26 -4.12 18.34
CA ALA A 188 -14.50 -2.68 18.52
C ALA A 188 -15.40 -2.11 17.42
N ASN A 189 -15.25 -2.55 16.17
CA ASN A 189 -16.15 -2.16 15.08
C ASN A 189 -17.58 -2.63 15.29
N VAL A 190 -17.82 -3.84 15.83
CA VAL A 190 -19.17 -4.32 16.18
C VAL A 190 -19.86 -3.36 17.16
N LEU A 191 -19.10 -2.79 18.12
CA LEU A 191 -19.62 -1.87 19.13
C LEU A 191 -19.79 -0.44 18.60
N LEU A 192 -18.86 0.05 17.77
CA LEU A 192 -18.78 1.44 17.36
C LEU A 192 -19.53 1.75 16.06
N LEU A 193 -19.63 0.78 15.13
CA LEU A 193 -20.28 1.00 13.86
C LEU A 193 -21.81 0.90 14.01
N ARG A 194 -22.49 2.01 13.80
CA ARG A 194 -23.95 2.09 13.76
C ARG A 194 -24.47 1.83 12.34
N SER A 195 -25.75 1.41 12.22
CA SER A 195 -26.37 1.23 10.91
C SER A 195 -26.29 2.54 10.10
N PRO A 196 -25.73 2.54 8.90
CA PRO A 196 -25.76 3.71 8.03
C PRO A 196 -27.22 3.92 7.60
N GLY A 197 -27.69 5.18 7.59
CA GLY A 197 -29.03 5.50 7.12
C GLY A 197 -29.27 4.99 5.68
N ASN A 198 -30.55 4.77 5.32
CA ASN A 198 -31.00 4.25 4.01
C ASN A 198 -30.82 5.24 2.84
N MET A 199 -29.73 5.98 2.80
CA MET A 199 -29.47 6.90 1.69
C MET A 199 -28.93 6.13 0.47
N PRO A 200 -29.57 6.24 -0.70
CA PRO A 200 -29.07 5.65 -1.93
C PRO A 200 -27.74 6.33 -2.30
N ILE A 201 -26.69 5.55 -2.46
CA ILE A 201 -25.45 6.05 -3.07
C ILE A 201 -25.72 6.17 -4.57
N PRO A 202 -25.46 7.33 -5.20
CA PRO A 202 -25.59 7.48 -6.64
C PRO A 202 -24.74 6.40 -7.35
N VAL A 203 -25.40 5.50 -8.07
CA VAL A 203 -24.75 4.33 -8.69
C VAL A 203 -24.19 4.64 -10.08
N ALA A 204 -24.49 5.81 -10.63
CA ALA A 204 -24.19 6.15 -12.01
C ALA A 204 -22.73 6.53 -12.21
N GLN A 205 -21.87 5.53 -12.39
CA GLN A 205 -20.55 5.76 -12.98
C GLN A 205 -20.42 5.01 -14.29
N ARG A 206 -20.24 5.79 -15.36
CA ARG A 206 -19.74 5.22 -16.62
C ARG A 206 -18.38 4.61 -16.37
N TRP A 207 -18.14 3.43 -16.90
CA TRP A 207 -16.86 2.76 -16.80
C TRP A 207 -15.76 3.65 -17.41
N PRO A 208 -14.55 3.74 -16.81
CA PRO A 208 -13.48 4.60 -17.32
C PRO A 208 -13.16 4.35 -18.79
N TRP A 209 -13.16 3.07 -19.21
CA TRP A 209 -12.86 2.68 -20.60
C TRP A 209 -13.91 3.11 -21.64
N GLN A 210 -15.07 3.58 -21.22
CA GLN A 210 -16.07 4.17 -22.12
C GLN A 210 -15.75 5.63 -22.50
N ARG A 211 -14.72 6.22 -21.90
CA ARG A 211 -14.28 7.58 -22.21
C ARG A 211 -13.23 7.58 -23.31
N LYS A 212 -13.38 8.46 -24.28
CA LYS A 212 -12.33 8.70 -25.28
C LYS A 212 -11.03 9.13 -24.58
N GLY A 213 -9.90 8.51 -24.94
CA GLY A 213 -8.59 8.84 -24.38
C GLY A 213 -8.24 8.16 -23.04
N TRP A 214 -9.13 7.37 -22.46
CA TRP A 214 -8.86 6.66 -21.19
C TRP A 214 -7.57 5.84 -21.23
N ALA A 215 -7.35 5.07 -22.30
CA ALA A 215 -6.17 4.22 -22.43
C ALA A 215 -4.87 5.04 -22.42
N ILE A 216 -4.84 6.18 -23.11
CA ILE A 216 -3.69 7.08 -23.13
C ILE A 216 -3.45 7.66 -21.73
N GLN A 217 -4.51 8.10 -21.05
CA GLN A 217 -4.41 8.65 -19.70
C GLN A 217 -3.91 7.60 -18.69
N ALA A 218 -4.40 6.37 -18.78
CA ALA A 218 -3.92 5.26 -17.95
C ALA A 218 -2.46 4.90 -18.23
N LEU A 219 -2.05 4.92 -19.50
CA LEU A 219 -0.66 4.69 -19.90
C LEU A 219 0.28 5.78 -19.34
N LEU A 220 -0.13 7.04 -19.43
CA LEU A 220 0.65 8.16 -18.91
C LEU A 220 0.77 8.11 -17.38
N LEU A 221 -0.30 7.72 -16.68
CA LEU A 221 -0.26 7.48 -15.24
C LEU A 221 0.67 6.30 -14.89
N GLY A 222 0.61 5.22 -15.68
CA GLY A 222 1.51 4.08 -15.56
C GLY A 222 2.98 4.49 -15.72
N ALA A 223 3.28 5.31 -16.72
CA ALA A 223 4.62 5.87 -16.92
C ALA A 223 5.10 6.72 -15.73
N MET A 224 4.20 7.53 -15.14
CA MET A 224 4.52 8.31 -13.93
C MET A 224 4.79 7.44 -12.70
N LEU A 225 4.08 6.33 -12.55
CA LEU A 225 4.21 5.41 -11.41
C LEU A 225 5.26 4.33 -11.64
N LEU A 226 5.83 4.23 -12.84
CA LEU A 226 6.80 3.20 -13.21
C LEU A 226 8.00 3.14 -12.23
N PRO A 227 8.69 4.26 -11.92
CA PRO A 227 9.81 4.22 -10.98
C PRO A 227 9.39 3.71 -9.60
N GLN A 228 8.21 4.12 -9.12
CA GLN A 228 7.72 3.68 -7.83
C GLN A 228 7.32 2.20 -7.80
N GLY A 229 6.77 1.70 -8.91
CA GLY A 229 6.43 0.29 -9.06
C GLY A 229 7.68 -0.60 -9.09
N LEU A 230 8.71 -0.22 -9.83
CA LEU A 230 9.99 -0.93 -9.87
C LEU A 230 10.67 -0.94 -8.50
N MET A 231 10.68 0.21 -7.81
CA MET A 231 11.32 0.37 -6.52
C MET A 231 10.55 -0.31 -5.38
N PHE A 232 9.25 -0.57 -5.52
CA PHE A 232 8.38 -0.94 -4.41
C PHE A 232 8.86 -2.17 -3.65
N TYR A 233 9.21 -3.25 -4.35
CA TYR A 233 9.76 -4.47 -3.76
C TYR A 233 11.28 -4.49 -3.74
N SER A 234 11.91 -3.94 -4.78
CA SER A 234 13.38 -3.99 -4.93
C SER A 234 14.12 -3.31 -3.76
N ARG A 235 13.56 -2.25 -3.19
CA ARG A 235 14.13 -1.60 -2.00
C ARG A 235 14.23 -2.55 -0.80
N THR A 236 13.18 -3.34 -0.53
CA THR A 236 13.17 -4.30 0.60
C THR A 236 14.10 -5.47 0.31
N ILE A 237 14.13 -5.94 -0.95
CA ILE A 237 15.03 -7.01 -1.38
C ILE A 237 16.49 -6.58 -1.22
N PHE A 238 16.84 -5.35 -1.65
CA PHE A 238 18.20 -4.79 -1.50
C PHE A 238 18.63 -4.68 -0.03
N LEU A 239 17.72 -4.26 0.86
CA LEU A 239 18.03 -4.18 2.29
C LEU A 239 18.29 -5.57 2.90
N LEU A 240 17.49 -6.57 2.54
CA LEU A 240 17.59 -7.93 3.09
C LEU A 240 18.68 -8.79 2.44
N ALA A 241 19.03 -8.51 1.19
CA ALA A 241 20.02 -9.29 0.46
C ALA A 241 21.40 -9.21 1.13
N ARG A 242 22.12 -10.34 1.15
CA ARG A 242 23.43 -10.42 1.77
C ARG A 242 24.44 -9.51 1.05
N PRO A 243 25.43 -8.95 1.77
CA PRO A 243 26.49 -8.10 1.18
C PRO A 243 27.25 -8.79 0.06
N GLN A 244 27.42 -10.12 0.15
CA GLN A 244 28.05 -10.95 -0.91
C GLN A 244 27.31 -10.87 -2.25
N HIS A 245 26.03 -10.56 -2.25
CA HIS A 245 25.18 -10.36 -3.43
C HIS A 245 24.92 -8.86 -3.71
N GLY A 246 25.71 -7.96 -3.11
CA GLY A 246 25.58 -6.52 -3.31
C GLY A 246 24.42 -5.85 -2.53
N GLY A 247 23.78 -6.55 -1.61
CA GLY A 247 22.76 -5.99 -0.71
C GLY A 247 23.35 -5.46 0.59
N LEU A 248 22.51 -4.92 1.47
CA LEU A 248 22.95 -4.35 2.77
C LEU A 248 23.01 -5.39 3.90
N GLY A 249 22.33 -6.53 3.78
CA GLY A 249 22.31 -7.57 4.81
C GLY A 249 21.57 -7.16 6.09
N CYS A 250 20.59 -6.26 5.98
CA CYS A 250 19.83 -5.78 7.12
C CYS A 250 18.99 -6.90 7.75
N THR A 251 18.85 -6.85 9.05
CA THR A 251 17.94 -7.71 9.82
C THR A 251 16.48 -7.29 9.61
N LEU A 252 15.53 -8.19 9.95
CA LEU A 252 14.11 -7.84 9.90
C LEU A 252 13.76 -6.68 10.83
N GLN A 253 14.43 -6.58 11.98
CA GLN A 253 14.24 -5.48 12.93
C GLN A 253 14.64 -4.13 12.31
N GLU A 254 15.78 -4.08 11.63
CA GLU A 254 16.24 -2.87 10.94
C GLU A 254 15.32 -2.47 9.80
N VAL A 255 14.85 -3.44 9.01
CA VAL A 255 13.89 -3.19 7.93
C VAL A 255 12.55 -2.71 8.49
N GLY A 256 12.00 -3.37 9.51
CA GLY A 256 10.75 -2.98 10.16
C GLY A 256 10.83 -1.58 10.76
N PHE A 257 11.94 -1.24 11.41
CA PHE A 257 12.17 0.09 11.97
C PHE A 257 12.34 1.15 10.88
N ALA A 258 13.28 0.94 9.95
CA ALA A 258 13.62 1.94 8.93
C ALA A 258 12.48 2.15 7.93
N GLN A 259 11.93 1.10 7.33
CA GLN A 259 10.86 1.22 6.32
C GLN A 259 9.46 1.30 6.94
N GLY A 260 9.17 0.45 7.92
CA GLY A 260 7.83 0.33 8.49
C GLY A 260 7.49 1.39 9.53
N THR A 261 8.47 2.06 10.15
CA THR A 261 8.25 3.10 11.16
C THR A 261 8.73 4.46 10.65
N ILE A 262 10.03 4.64 10.50
CA ILE A 262 10.62 5.93 10.05
C ILE A 262 10.15 6.28 8.64
N GLY A 263 10.10 5.30 7.73
CA GLY A 263 9.64 5.49 6.36
C GLY A 263 8.18 5.94 6.28
N VAL A 264 7.30 5.39 7.12
CA VAL A 264 5.88 5.78 7.18
C VAL A 264 5.72 7.21 7.69
N ILE A 265 6.48 7.61 8.72
CA ILE A 265 6.49 8.98 9.23
C ILE A 265 6.97 9.95 8.13
N ALA A 266 8.06 9.63 7.46
CA ALA A 266 8.60 10.42 6.36
C ALA A 266 7.61 10.57 5.20
N PHE A 267 6.93 9.48 4.84
CA PHE A 267 5.89 9.49 3.81
C PHE A 267 4.73 10.43 4.19
N LEU A 268 4.23 10.36 5.43
CA LEU A 268 3.19 11.26 5.92
C LEU A 268 3.61 12.73 5.86
N LEU A 269 4.84 13.03 6.29
CA LEU A 269 5.41 14.37 6.21
C LEU A 269 5.49 14.84 4.75
N GLY A 270 5.95 13.98 3.84
CA GLY A 270 6.00 14.26 2.40
C GLY A 270 4.62 14.60 1.82
N VAL A 271 3.61 13.79 2.15
CA VAL A 271 2.22 14.06 1.72
C VAL A 271 1.69 15.37 2.29
N ALA A 272 1.95 15.66 3.57
CA ALA A 272 1.50 16.89 4.22
C ALA A 272 2.19 18.13 3.62
N LEU A 273 3.51 18.07 3.45
CA LEU A 273 4.29 19.15 2.81
C LEU A 273 3.86 19.38 1.37
N GLY A 274 3.67 18.32 0.58
CA GLY A 274 3.23 18.45 -0.80
C GLY A 274 1.86 19.12 -0.93
N ARG A 275 0.91 18.80 -0.04
CA ARG A 275 -0.40 19.49 0.05
C ARG A 275 -0.24 20.96 0.43
N ALA A 276 0.57 21.26 1.43
CA ALA A 276 0.84 22.63 1.86
C ALA A 276 1.48 23.46 0.74
N MET A 277 2.42 22.89 -0.01
CA MET A 277 3.05 23.54 -1.18
C MET A 277 2.02 23.79 -2.29
N GLN A 278 1.16 22.81 -2.61
CA GLN A 278 0.08 23.00 -3.59
C GLN A 278 -0.91 24.08 -3.18
N HIS A 279 -1.28 24.13 -1.89
CA HIS A 279 -2.16 25.17 -1.37
C HIS A 279 -1.53 26.56 -1.42
N ARG A 280 -0.23 26.70 -1.07
CA ARG A 280 0.46 27.98 -0.99
C ARG A 280 0.85 28.56 -2.35
N TYR A 281 1.34 27.73 -3.28
CA TYR A 281 1.90 28.16 -4.56
C TYR A 281 1.00 27.85 -5.76
N GLY A 282 -0.12 27.19 -5.53
CA GLY A 282 -1.08 26.77 -6.55
C GLY A 282 -0.74 25.41 -7.18
N GLU A 283 -1.78 24.60 -7.41
CA GLU A 283 -1.64 23.23 -7.92
C GLU A 283 -0.86 23.15 -9.24
N LYS A 284 -1.18 24.03 -10.21
CA LYS A 284 -0.56 24.01 -11.54
C LYS A 284 0.95 24.25 -11.48
N ARG A 285 1.39 25.16 -10.59
CA ARG A 285 2.80 25.54 -10.45
C ARG A 285 3.63 24.47 -9.75
N MET A 286 3.02 23.77 -8.79
CA MET A 286 3.70 22.73 -7.98
C MET A 286 3.67 21.34 -8.63
N HIS A 287 2.96 21.14 -9.71
CA HIS A 287 2.81 19.83 -10.34
C HIS A 287 4.15 19.26 -10.82
N SER A 288 4.88 20.03 -11.63
CA SER A 288 6.16 19.59 -12.18
C SER A 288 7.21 19.31 -11.10
N PRO A 289 7.46 20.18 -10.10
CA PRO A 289 8.37 19.88 -9.00
C PRO A 289 8.00 18.62 -8.22
N LEU A 290 6.71 18.38 -7.96
CA LEU A 290 6.26 17.20 -7.23
C LEU A 290 6.45 15.90 -8.02
N VAL A 291 6.27 15.92 -9.35
CA VAL A 291 6.58 14.75 -10.20
C VAL A 291 8.08 14.44 -10.21
N ILE A 292 8.93 15.46 -10.21
CA ILE A 292 10.38 15.27 -10.11
C ILE A 292 10.74 14.53 -8.81
N CYS A 293 10.04 14.81 -7.70
CA CYS A 293 10.24 14.11 -6.43
C CYS A 293 10.01 12.59 -6.53
N LEU A 294 9.12 12.11 -7.42
CA LEU A 294 8.97 10.67 -7.65
C LEU A 294 10.27 10.03 -8.17
N GLY A 295 11.01 10.74 -9.02
CA GLY A 295 12.29 10.26 -9.54
C GLY A 295 13.46 10.40 -8.57
N LEU A 296 13.36 11.28 -7.57
CA LEU A 296 14.40 11.43 -6.55
C LEU A 296 14.43 10.24 -5.57
N SER A 297 13.31 9.56 -5.35
CA SER A 297 13.24 8.42 -4.46
C SER A 297 14.16 7.24 -4.90
N PRO A 298 14.15 6.77 -6.15
CA PRO A 298 15.12 5.78 -6.65
C PRO A 298 16.57 6.26 -6.59
N MET A 299 16.84 7.56 -6.80
CA MET A 299 18.20 8.11 -6.69
C MET A 299 18.79 7.95 -5.29
N VAL A 300 17.96 8.05 -4.25
CA VAL A 300 18.43 7.79 -2.87
C VAL A 300 18.89 6.34 -2.71
N TYR A 301 18.16 5.36 -3.28
CA TYR A 301 18.58 3.96 -3.24
C TYR A 301 19.81 3.69 -4.10
N LEU A 302 19.93 4.35 -5.27
CA LEU A 302 21.16 4.33 -6.05
C LEU A 302 22.36 4.84 -5.23
N LEU A 303 22.20 5.93 -4.50
CA LEU A 303 23.24 6.44 -3.60
C LEU A 303 23.57 5.43 -2.49
N MET A 304 22.56 4.75 -1.93
CA MET A 304 22.78 3.69 -0.93
C MET A 304 23.62 2.52 -1.46
N THR A 305 23.48 2.14 -2.74
CA THR A 305 24.30 1.06 -3.32
C THR A 305 25.77 1.43 -3.44
N HIS A 306 26.10 2.71 -3.53
CA HIS A 306 27.50 3.21 -3.57
C HIS A 306 28.06 3.46 -2.17
N CYS A 307 27.25 4.04 -1.27
CA CYS A 307 27.71 4.39 0.07
C CYS A 307 27.67 3.21 1.04
N MET A 308 26.88 2.15 0.76
CA MET A 308 26.68 0.98 1.61
C MET A 308 26.57 1.36 3.10
N PRO A 309 25.54 2.14 3.50
CA PRO A 309 25.46 2.71 4.82
C PRO A 309 25.43 1.61 5.90
N ALA A 310 26.31 1.71 6.87
CA ALA A 310 26.36 0.82 8.02
C ALA A 310 25.60 1.44 9.21
N GLY A 311 24.81 0.62 9.87
CA GLY A 311 24.09 0.99 11.09
C GLY A 311 22.68 1.56 10.86
N LEU A 312 21.85 1.36 11.89
CA LEU A 312 20.41 1.63 11.84
C LEU A 312 20.08 3.10 11.56
N TRP A 313 20.83 4.04 12.14
CA TRP A 313 20.56 5.47 12.00
C TRP A 313 20.84 5.99 10.59
N THR A 314 21.97 5.60 10.01
CA THR A 314 22.31 6.00 8.61
C THR A 314 21.32 5.39 7.63
N LEU A 315 20.97 4.11 7.80
CA LEU A 315 19.91 3.47 7.03
C LEU A 315 18.57 4.22 7.14
N SER A 316 18.21 4.62 8.36
CA SER A 316 16.95 5.35 8.61
C SER A 316 16.93 6.72 7.93
N VAL A 317 18.05 7.44 7.87
CA VAL A 317 18.14 8.74 7.18
C VAL A 317 17.90 8.57 5.68
N TYR A 318 18.55 7.59 5.03
CA TYR A 318 18.31 7.32 3.60
C TYR A 318 16.86 6.93 3.33
N THR A 319 16.32 6.02 4.15
CA THR A 319 14.93 5.58 4.02
C THR A 319 13.95 6.75 4.23
N PHE A 320 14.22 7.61 5.22
CA PHE A 320 13.45 8.83 5.47
C PHE A 320 13.41 9.72 4.22
N MET A 321 14.58 10.03 3.62
CA MET A 321 14.66 10.87 2.42
C MET A 321 13.90 10.26 1.24
N ALA A 322 14.08 8.96 0.98
CA ALA A 322 13.40 8.28 -0.11
C ALA A 322 11.86 8.30 0.04
N GLN A 323 11.36 8.04 1.26
CA GLN A 323 9.93 8.03 1.54
C GLN A 323 9.33 9.44 1.58
N LEU A 324 10.09 10.44 2.02
CA LEU A 324 9.69 11.85 1.96
C LEU A 324 9.46 12.29 0.51
N PHE A 325 10.40 11.97 -0.38
CA PHE A 325 10.27 12.28 -1.80
C PHE A 325 9.10 11.54 -2.45
N PHE A 326 8.89 10.28 -2.10
CA PHE A 326 7.72 9.54 -2.55
C PHE A 326 6.41 10.17 -2.10
N GLY A 327 6.31 10.55 -0.81
CA GLY A 327 5.13 11.23 -0.26
C GLY A 327 4.84 12.58 -0.93
N LEU A 328 5.88 13.38 -1.20
CA LEU A 328 5.78 14.62 -1.96
C LEU A 328 5.21 14.36 -3.36
N GLY A 329 5.80 13.42 -4.07
CA GLY A 329 5.45 13.11 -5.46
C GLY A 329 4.05 12.52 -5.64
N LEU A 330 3.56 11.76 -4.67
CA LEU A 330 2.22 11.17 -4.72
C LEU A 330 1.10 12.22 -4.84
N ASN A 331 1.31 13.43 -4.33
CA ASN A 331 0.35 14.52 -4.47
C ASN A 331 0.15 14.94 -5.94
N ALA A 332 1.16 14.77 -6.80
CA ALA A 332 1.01 15.03 -8.22
C ALA A 332 0.11 13.99 -8.89
N CYS A 333 0.27 12.69 -8.55
CA CYS A 333 -0.51 11.60 -9.13
C CYS A 333 -2.02 11.72 -8.85
N ARG A 334 -2.37 12.29 -7.71
CA ARG A 334 -3.76 12.46 -7.29
C ARG A 334 -4.63 13.09 -8.35
N LYS A 335 -4.19 14.20 -8.93
CA LYS A 335 -4.94 14.94 -9.95
C LYS A 335 -5.14 14.15 -11.25
N TYR A 336 -4.16 13.32 -11.63
CA TYR A 336 -4.30 12.45 -12.81
C TYR A 336 -5.37 11.40 -12.62
N ILE A 337 -5.42 10.83 -11.42
CA ILE A 337 -6.42 9.83 -11.08
C ILE A 337 -7.82 10.45 -11.06
N GLU A 338 -7.95 11.69 -10.61
CA GLU A 338 -9.18 12.46 -10.67
C GLU A 338 -9.66 12.66 -12.12
N CYS A 339 -8.75 13.02 -13.01
CA CYS A 339 -9.06 13.20 -14.44
C CYS A 339 -9.50 11.88 -15.09
N ILE A 340 -8.82 10.77 -14.79
CA ILE A 340 -9.13 9.46 -15.36
C ILE A 340 -10.48 8.96 -14.85
N SER A 341 -10.74 9.09 -13.56
CA SER A 341 -11.97 8.63 -12.93
C SER A 341 -13.17 9.51 -13.23
N GLY A 342 -12.94 10.74 -13.69
CA GLY A 342 -13.99 11.69 -14.11
C GLY A 342 -14.88 12.19 -12.99
N GLU A 343 -14.54 11.98 -11.76
CA GLU A 343 -15.16 12.58 -10.59
C GLU A 343 -14.22 13.63 -10.00
N ARG A 344 -14.79 14.77 -9.63
CA ARG A 344 -14.06 15.74 -8.82
C ARG A 344 -13.70 15.05 -7.51
N TYR A 345 -12.44 14.97 -7.22
CA TYR A 345 -11.91 14.30 -6.04
C TYR A 345 -12.26 15.10 -4.78
N GLN A 346 -13.45 14.95 -4.34
CA GLN A 346 -13.83 15.34 -3.00
C GLN A 346 -13.68 14.09 -2.14
N ASN A 347 -12.52 13.90 -1.56
CA ASN A 347 -12.18 12.77 -0.69
C ASN A 347 -11.84 11.46 -1.39
N ALA A 348 -10.80 10.85 -0.92
CA ALA A 348 -10.26 9.52 -1.16
C ALA A 348 -11.27 8.34 -1.27
N VAL A 349 -12.48 8.59 -1.69
CA VAL A 349 -13.63 7.69 -1.78
C VAL A 349 -13.98 7.38 -3.23
N ASN A 350 -13.17 7.86 -4.18
CA ASN A 350 -13.37 7.47 -5.57
C ASN A 350 -13.17 5.94 -5.70
N PRO A 351 -14.20 5.16 -6.08
CA PRO A 351 -14.12 3.70 -6.13
C PRO A 351 -13.15 3.17 -7.18
N LEU A 352 -12.67 4.02 -8.09
CA LEU A 352 -11.72 3.67 -9.14
C LEU A 352 -10.26 4.03 -8.79
N TYR A 353 -10.04 4.79 -7.71
CA TYR A 353 -8.71 5.25 -7.32
C TYR A 353 -7.74 4.09 -7.09
N ILE A 354 -8.09 3.15 -6.23
CA ILE A 354 -7.26 1.98 -5.92
C ILE A 354 -7.11 1.03 -7.10
N PRO A 355 -8.19 0.62 -7.81
CA PRO A 355 -8.07 -0.21 -8.98
C PRO A 355 -7.09 0.34 -10.03
N ILE A 356 -7.14 1.64 -10.31
CA ILE A 356 -6.27 2.28 -11.30
C ILE A 356 -4.81 2.27 -10.82
N ILE A 357 -4.54 2.68 -9.58
CA ILE A 357 -3.17 2.65 -9.03
C ILE A 357 -2.63 1.21 -9.01
N SER A 358 -3.41 0.26 -8.50
CA SER A 358 -3.00 -1.14 -8.43
C SER A 358 -2.66 -1.69 -9.82
N LEU A 359 -3.47 -1.38 -10.84
CA LEU A 359 -3.21 -1.78 -12.23
C LEU A 359 -1.86 -1.22 -12.72
N CYS A 360 -1.56 0.05 -12.44
CA CYS A 360 -0.31 0.69 -12.86
C CYS A 360 0.92 0.13 -12.11
N LEU A 361 0.75 -0.36 -10.89
CA LEU A 361 1.86 -0.82 -10.05
C LEU A 361 2.16 -2.32 -10.18
N VAL A 362 1.15 -3.17 -10.40
CA VAL A 362 1.30 -4.65 -10.41
C VAL A 362 2.36 -5.11 -11.39
N LEU A 363 2.34 -4.59 -12.62
CA LEU A 363 3.28 -5.01 -13.66
C LEU A 363 4.73 -4.65 -13.34
N PRO A 364 5.09 -3.38 -13.04
CA PRO A 364 6.47 -3.05 -12.70
C PRO A 364 6.93 -3.73 -11.40
N MET A 365 6.06 -3.90 -10.40
CA MET A 365 6.38 -4.65 -9.19
C MET A 365 6.73 -6.12 -9.49
N ALA A 366 5.97 -6.78 -10.36
CA ALA A 366 6.25 -8.15 -10.78
C ALA A 366 7.57 -8.25 -11.56
N LEU A 367 7.82 -7.30 -12.47
CA LEU A 367 9.03 -7.29 -13.31
C LEU A 367 10.30 -6.99 -12.51
N SER A 368 10.20 -6.23 -11.42
CA SER A 368 11.38 -5.80 -10.64
C SER A 368 12.24 -6.96 -10.17
N GLY A 369 11.64 -8.08 -9.76
CA GLY A 369 12.38 -9.26 -9.31
C GLY A 369 13.13 -9.98 -10.44
N PHE A 370 12.51 -10.10 -11.61
CA PHE A 370 13.20 -10.68 -12.78
C PHE A 370 14.38 -9.84 -13.21
N MET A 371 14.25 -8.50 -13.15
CA MET A 371 15.38 -7.60 -13.42
C MET A 371 16.48 -7.76 -12.38
N LEU A 372 16.15 -7.88 -11.10
CA LEU A 372 17.13 -8.04 -10.02
C LEU A 372 17.90 -9.39 -10.07
N GLU A 373 17.31 -10.44 -10.63
CA GLU A 373 18.04 -11.70 -10.85
C GLU A 373 19.07 -11.59 -11.99
N GLY A 374 18.85 -10.66 -12.94
CA GLY A 374 19.70 -10.48 -14.11
C GLY A 374 20.75 -9.37 -14.00
N MET A 375 20.73 -8.53 -12.97
CA MET A 375 21.62 -7.37 -12.87
C MET A 375 21.97 -6.98 -11.41
N ALA A 376 23.07 -6.24 -11.26
CA ALA A 376 23.47 -5.70 -9.94
C ALA A 376 22.49 -4.61 -9.47
N TYR A 377 22.33 -4.46 -8.15
CA TYR A 377 21.44 -3.45 -7.55
C TYR A 377 21.73 -2.02 -8.01
N GLY A 378 23.02 -1.66 -8.14
CA GLY A 378 23.40 -0.33 -8.65
C GLY A 378 22.88 -0.07 -10.07
N SER A 379 23.03 -1.05 -10.98
CA SER A 379 22.49 -0.95 -12.34
C SER A 379 20.96 -0.89 -12.35
N PHE A 380 20.31 -1.66 -11.48
CA PHE A 380 18.85 -1.66 -11.36
C PHE A 380 18.33 -0.27 -10.91
N PHE A 381 18.87 0.28 -9.80
CA PHE A 381 18.44 1.60 -9.32
C PHE A 381 18.86 2.74 -10.25
N LEU A 382 19.92 2.57 -11.05
CA LEU A 382 20.26 3.53 -12.10
C LEU A 382 19.19 3.54 -13.19
N ILE A 383 18.77 2.37 -13.68
CA ILE A 383 17.69 2.24 -14.66
C ILE A 383 16.39 2.83 -14.09
N ASP A 384 16.07 2.50 -12.85
CA ASP A 384 14.88 3.01 -12.17
C ASP A 384 14.91 4.55 -12.06
N ALA A 385 16.04 5.13 -11.68
CA ALA A 385 16.23 6.59 -11.65
C ALA A 385 16.12 7.22 -13.05
N LEU A 386 16.61 6.55 -14.10
CA LEU A 386 16.48 7.01 -15.49
C LEU A 386 15.03 6.94 -16.02
N CYS A 387 14.14 6.18 -15.36
CA CYS A 387 12.71 6.22 -15.65
C CYS A 387 12.03 7.52 -15.17
N ALA A 388 12.65 8.32 -14.29
CA ALA A 388 12.10 9.58 -13.82
C ALA A 388 11.84 10.62 -14.93
N PRO A 389 12.75 10.86 -15.92
CA PRO A 389 12.47 11.67 -17.09
C PRO A 389 11.26 11.20 -17.90
N VAL A 390 11.03 9.87 -17.99
CA VAL A 390 9.86 9.30 -18.67
C VAL A 390 8.57 9.69 -17.94
N ALA A 391 8.57 9.62 -16.60
CA ALA A 391 7.46 10.08 -15.77
C ALA A 391 7.16 11.57 -15.98
N TRP A 392 8.19 12.39 -16.07
CA TRP A 392 8.07 13.84 -16.33
C TRP A 392 7.56 14.15 -17.74
N LEU A 393 8.06 13.47 -18.77
CA LEU A 393 7.55 13.57 -20.13
C LEU A 393 6.08 13.13 -20.22
N GLY A 394 5.72 12.05 -19.53
CA GLY A 394 4.33 11.61 -19.39
C GLY A 394 3.43 12.71 -18.85
N LEU A 395 3.92 13.48 -17.87
CA LEU A 395 3.24 14.65 -17.34
C LEU A 395 2.98 15.73 -18.40
N LEU A 396 4.03 16.12 -19.15
CA LEU A 396 3.92 17.17 -20.17
C LEU A 396 2.94 16.80 -21.27
N LEU A 397 2.98 15.54 -21.71
CA LEU A 397 2.07 14.99 -22.72
C LEU A 397 0.62 14.95 -22.21
N PHE A 398 0.42 14.57 -20.95
CA PHE A 398 -0.92 14.56 -20.35
C PHE A 398 -1.58 15.94 -20.37
N TYR A 399 -0.86 16.99 -20.01
CA TYR A 399 -1.39 18.35 -20.07
C TYR A 399 -1.76 18.79 -21.49
N LYS A 400 -1.05 18.28 -22.50
CA LYS A 400 -1.32 18.57 -23.92
C LYS A 400 -2.56 17.85 -24.43
N VAL A 401 -2.85 16.64 -23.92
CA VAL A 401 -3.99 15.80 -24.33
C VAL A 401 -5.29 16.17 -23.60
N THR A 402 -5.19 16.74 -22.38
CA THR A 402 -6.37 17.12 -21.57
C THR A 402 -6.82 18.58 -21.76
N ARG A 403 -6.07 19.37 -22.51
CA ARG A 403 -6.49 20.67 -23.04
C ARG A 403 -7.23 20.49 -24.36
#